data_10d8159546ab77854dbb8117b3d9928a
#
_entry.id   10d8159546ab77854dbb8117b3d9928a
#
_cell.length_a   1.000
_cell.length_b   1.000
_cell.length_c   1.000
_cell.angle_alpha   90.00
_cell.angle_beta   90.00
_cell.angle_gamma   90.00
#
_symmetry.space_group_name_H-M   'P 1'
#
loop_
_entity.id
_entity.type
_entity.pdbx_description
1 polymer ?
#
loop_
_entity_poly.entity_id
_entity_poly.type
_entity_poly.pdbx_seq_one_letter_code
_entity_poly.pdbx_strand_id
1 'polypeptide(L)'
;MANYTKTNIGNEGRFELHEKLALTGAEISVNRFPAGAGVSFVHSHRNNEEIYGVIDGRGKAVIDGEEIALTAGDWLKIAPAAKRQFSADKDSGMTYICIQVKENSLKGFTADDAVIG
;
A
#
# COMPACT_ATOMS: atom_id res chain seq x y z
N MET A 1 -2.59 -18.19 -25.16
CA MET A 1 -2.84 -17.24 -24.06
C MET A 1 -1.68 -17.26 -23.10
N ALA A 2 -1.20 -16.10 -22.76
CA ALA A 2 -0.13 -16.00 -21.77
C ALA A 2 -0.69 -16.20 -20.36
N ASN A 3 0.12 -16.76 -19.47
CA ASN A 3 -0.22 -16.92 -18.07
C ASN A 3 0.30 -15.77 -17.22
N TYR A 4 0.47 -14.62 -17.83
CA TYR A 4 0.92 -13.42 -17.12
C TYR A 4 0.26 -12.17 -17.71
N THR A 5 0.22 -11.11 -16.92
CA THR A 5 -0.23 -9.79 -17.34
C THR A 5 0.83 -8.78 -16.92
N LYS A 6 1.14 -7.85 -17.80
CA LYS A 6 2.17 -6.84 -17.56
C LYS A 6 1.60 -5.44 -17.76
N THR A 7 1.98 -4.51 -16.89
CA THR A 7 1.66 -3.10 -17.05
C THR A 7 2.84 -2.26 -16.61
N ASN A 8 2.76 -0.97 -16.81
CA ASN A 8 3.78 -0.02 -16.36
C ASN A 8 3.07 1.16 -15.69
N ILE A 9 3.54 1.54 -14.52
CA ILE A 9 2.91 2.62 -13.74
C ILE A 9 3.28 4.02 -14.23
N GLY A 10 4.33 4.15 -15.06
CA GLY A 10 4.79 5.46 -15.53
C GLY A 10 5.14 6.39 -14.38
N ASN A 11 4.75 7.66 -14.52
CA ASN A 11 5.06 8.72 -13.55
C ASN A 11 3.82 9.27 -12.85
N GLU A 12 2.71 8.55 -12.87
CA GLU A 12 1.47 9.02 -12.26
C GLU A 12 1.60 9.14 -10.74
N GLY A 13 0.89 10.11 -10.15
CA GLY A 13 0.89 10.31 -8.71
C GLY A 13 0.19 9.20 -7.95
N ARG A 14 -0.83 8.59 -8.56
CA ARG A 14 -1.49 7.40 -8.01
C ARG A 14 -1.78 6.43 -9.14
N PHE A 15 -1.48 5.16 -8.92
CA PHE A 15 -1.71 4.11 -9.89
C PHE A 15 -2.25 2.87 -9.18
N GLU A 16 -3.42 2.40 -9.60
CA GLU A 16 -4.06 1.21 -9.04
C GLU A 16 -3.86 0.03 -9.98
N LEU A 17 -3.45 -1.11 -9.44
CA LEU A 17 -3.03 -2.27 -10.22
C LEU A 17 -4.10 -3.36 -10.35
N HIS A 18 -5.15 -3.34 -9.53
CA HIS A 18 -6.14 -4.40 -9.51
C HIS A 18 -6.73 -4.67 -10.90
N GLU A 19 -7.27 -3.65 -11.56
CA GLU A 19 -7.86 -3.82 -12.89
C GLU A 19 -6.80 -3.99 -13.96
N LYS A 20 -5.71 -3.24 -13.88
CA LYS A 20 -4.66 -3.28 -14.90
C LYS A 20 -3.99 -4.65 -15.00
N LEU A 21 -3.89 -5.35 -13.89
CA LEU A 21 -3.29 -6.69 -13.84
C LEU A 21 -4.31 -7.81 -13.67
N ALA A 22 -5.59 -7.47 -13.58
CA ALA A 22 -6.66 -8.44 -13.31
C ALA A 22 -6.37 -9.26 -12.04
N LEU A 23 -6.01 -8.56 -10.95
CA LEU A 23 -5.70 -9.21 -9.68
C LEU A 23 -6.97 -9.79 -9.06
N THR A 24 -6.84 -10.93 -8.41
CA THR A 24 -7.98 -11.62 -7.77
C THR A 24 -7.85 -11.73 -6.26
N GLY A 25 -6.66 -11.50 -5.71
CA GLY A 25 -6.41 -11.69 -4.28
C GLY A 25 -5.96 -10.45 -3.55
N ALA A 26 -5.68 -9.37 -4.26
CA ALA A 26 -5.18 -8.15 -3.64
C ALA A 26 -5.54 -6.94 -4.47
N GLU A 27 -5.62 -5.78 -3.83
CA GLU A 27 -5.55 -4.49 -4.51
C GLU A 27 -4.22 -3.85 -4.15
N ILE A 28 -3.49 -3.40 -5.14
CA ILE A 28 -2.19 -2.77 -4.96
C ILE A 28 -2.22 -1.38 -5.60
N SER A 29 -1.78 -0.37 -4.87
CA SER A 29 -1.61 0.96 -5.42
C SER A 29 -0.20 1.48 -5.16
N VAL A 30 0.29 2.30 -6.09
CA VAL A 30 1.52 3.06 -5.93
C VAL A 30 1.14 4.52 -5.79
N ASN A 31 1.65 5.19 -4.78
CA ASN A 31 1.26 6.55 -4.42
C ASN A 31 2.51 7.42 -4.31
N ARG A 32 2.54 8.51 -5.08
CA ARG A 32 3.65 9.47 -5.10
C ARG A 32 3.13 10.81 -4.68
N PHE A 33 3.51 11.25 -3.47
CA PHE A 33 3.12 12.55 -2.95
C PHE A 33 4.28 13.53 -3.11
N PRO A 34 4.05 14.70 -3.72
CA PRO A 34 5.03 15.77 -3.60
C PRO A 34 5.13 16.26 -2.16
N ALA A 35 6.20 16.99 -1.86
CA ALA A 35 6.41 17.55 -0.53
C ALA A 35 5.17 18.31 -0.05
N GLY A 36 4.74 18.03 1.17
CA GLY A 36 3.60 18.69 1.79
C GLY A 36 2.22 18.15 1.42
N ALA A 37 2.14 17.26 0.41
CA ALA A 37 0.86 16.70 -0.02
C ALA A 37 0.46 15.51 0.85
N GLY A 38 -0.82 15.20 0.85
CA GLY A 38 -1.35 14.06 1.59
C GLY A 38 -2.78 13.75 1.22
N VAL A 39 -3.31 12.70 1.83
CA VAL A 39 -4.72 12.33 1.70
C VAL A 39 -5.55 13.31 2.51
N SER A 40 -6.64 13.80 1.92
CA SER A 40 -7.45 14.84 2.54
C SER A 40 -8.48 14.32 3.55
N PHE A 41 -8.58 13.02 3.74
CA PHE A 41 -9.57 12.41 4.63
C PHE A 41 -8.99 11.26 5.41
N VAL A 42 -9.60 10.97 6.56
CA VAL A 42 -9.30 9.81 7.39
C VAL A 42 -10.24 8.68 6.96
N HIS A 43 -9.72 7.45 6.83
CA HIS A 43 -10.56 6.32 6.47
C HIS A 43 -10.14 5.04 7.22
N SER A 44 -11.03 4.07 7.18
CA SER A 44 -10.78 2.72 7.66
C SER A 44 -11.45 1.73 6.71
N HIS A 45 -11.23 0.44 6.92
CA HIS A 45 -11.79 -0.62 6.09
C HIS A 45 -12.64 -1.57 6.93
N ARG A 46 -13.53 -2.29 6.27
CA ARG A 46 -14.40 -3.27 6.95
C ARG A 46 -13.70 -4.63 7.07
N ASN A 47 -13.08 -5.08 5.99
CA ASN A 47 -12.58 -6.45 5.88
C ASN A 47 -11.10 -6.54 5.56
N ASN A 48 -10.52 -5.50 4.97
CA ASN A 48 -9.17 -5.57 4.43
C ASN A 48 -8.16 -5.01 5.42
N GLU A 49 -7.11 -5.79 5.68
CA GLU A 49 -5.89 -5.23 6.23
C GLU A 49 -5.13 -4.55 5.10
N GLU A 50 -4.36 -3.54 5.43
CA GLU A 50 -3.51 -2.86 4.46
C GLU A 50 -2.05 -2.97 4.88
N ILE A 51 -1.19 -3.23 3.90
CA ILE A 51 0.24 -3.23 4.08
C ILE A 51 0.80 -2.04 3.30
N TYR A 52 1.55 -1.18 3.98
CA TYR A 52 2.16 -0.01 3.37
C TYR A 52 3.67 -0.17 3.39
N GLY A 53 4.30 0.06 2.24
CA GLY A 53 5.75 0.06 2.13
C GLY A 53 6.24 1.39 1.56
N VAL A 54 7.05 2.13 2.32
CA VAL A 54 7.63 3.38 1.86
C VAL A 54 8.88 3.06 1.05
N ILE A 55 8.88 3.48 -0.21
CA ILE A 55 9.97 3.18 -1.14
C ILE A 55 10.95 4.34 -1.25
N ASP A 56 10.44 5.57 -1.18
CA ASP A 56 11.24 6.76 -1.39
C ASP A 56 10.71 7.91 -0.55
N GLY A 57 11.61 8.77 -0.08
CA GLY A 57 11.24 9.96 0.66
C GLY A 57 10.84 9.69 2.11
N ARG A 58 10.04 10.59 2.64
CA ARG A 58 9.56 10.49 4.03
C ARG A 58 8.25 11.23 4.23
N GLY A 59 7.57 10.88 5.29
CA GLY A 59 6.30 11.49 5.66
C GLY A 59 5.81 10.94 6.98
N LYS A 60 4.50 10.83 7.11
CA LYS A 60 3.89 10.30 8.32
C LYS A 60 2.56 9.64 8.04
N ALA A 61 2.15 8.78 8.95
CA ALA A 61 0.79 8.29 9.05
C ALA A 61 0.24 8.68 10.41
N VAL A 62 -1.05 9.08 10.44
CA VAL A 62 -1.78 9.21 11.69
C VAL A 62 -2.73 8.03 11.77
N ILE A 63 -2.54 7.16 12.76
CA ILE A 63 -3.30 5.93 12.92
C ILE A 63 -3.96 5.95 14.29
N ASP A 64 -5.31 5.98 14.29
CA ASP A 64 -6.11 6.10 15.53
C ASP A 64 -5.61 7.25 16.41
N GLY A 65 -5.25 8.39 15.79
CA GLY A 65 -4.75 9.56 16.49
C GLY A 65 -3.28 9.56 16.83
N GLU A 66 -2.58 8.45 16.61
CA GLU A 66 -1.15 8.37 16.87
C GLU A 66 -0.36 8.74 15.61
N GLU A 67 0.57 9.67 15.74
CA GLU A 67 1.41 10.11 14.64
C GLU A 67 2.66 9.22 14.55
N ILE A 68 2.88 8.65 13.38
CA ILE A 68 3.98 7.72 13.12
C ILE A 68 4.82 8.27 11.99
N ALA A 69 6.09 8.57 12.26
CA ALA A 69 7.03 9.04 11.24
C ALA A 69 7.40 7.88 10.32
N LEU A 70 7.49 8.17 9.02
CA LEU A 70 7.80 7.19 7.99
C LEU A 70 8.97 7.65 7.15
N THR A 71 9.86 6.73 6.82
CA THR A 71 10.97 6.97 5.90
C THR A 71 11.14 5.76 4.98
N ALA A 72 11.87 5.95 3.89
CA ALA A 72 12.13 4.87 2.93
C ALA A 72 12.65 3.62 3.62
N GLY A 73 12.08 2.48 3.28
CA GLY A 73 12.38 1.18 3.90
C GLY A 73 11.41 0.77 5.01
N ASP A 74 10.57 1.67 5.48
CA ASP A 74 9.57 1.32 6.49
C ASP A 74 8.41 0.56 5.89
N TRP A 75 7.97 -0.49 6.58
CA TRP A 75 6.77 -1.25 6.26
C TRP A 75 5.86 -1.29 7.46
N LEU A 76 4.57 -1.15 7.23
CA LEU A 76 3.62 -1.30 8.31
C LEU A 76 2.34 -1.97 7.84
N LYS A 77 1.75 -2.73 8.75
CA LYS A 77 0.44 -3.32 8.56
C LYS A 77 -0.56 -2.56 9.40
N ILE A 78 -1.70 -2.22 8.82
CA ILE A 78 -2.78 -1.53 9.52
C ILE A 78 -4.01 -2.43 9.51
N ALA A 79 -4.55 -2.69 10.70
CA ALA A 79 -5.78 -3.49 10.85
C ALA A 79 -6.96 -2.78 10.20
N PRO A 80 -7.98 -3.52 9.73
CA PRO A 80 -9.09 -2.91 8.98
C PRO A 80 -9.76 -1.73 9.70
N ALA A 81 -10.11 -1.88 10.94
CA ALA A 81 -10.89 -0.88 11.67
C ALA A 81 -10.09 0.35 12.10
N ALA A 82 -8.77 0.30 12.07
CA ALA A 82 -7.94 1.43 12.47
C ALA A 82 -8.11 2.59 11.49
N LYS A 83 -8.28 3.79 12.01
CA LYS A 83 -8.44 5.00 11.19
C LYS A 83 -7.07 5.53 10.82
N ARG A 84 -6.88 5.84 9.53
CA ARG A 84 -5.57 6.23 9.01
C ARG A 84 -5.63 7.40 8.06
N GLN A 85 -4.54 8.16 8.06
CA GLN A 85 -4.33 9.25 7.11
C GLN A 85 -2.84 9.42 6.87
N PHE A 86 -2.42 9.46 5.61
CA PHE A 86 -1.01 9.56 5.19
C PHE A 86 -0.71 10.92 4.59
N SER A 87 0.49 11.42 4.84
CA SER A 87 0.97 12.65 4.22
C SER A 87 2.48 12.62 4.09
N ALA A 88 2.97 13.32 3.04
CA ALA A 88 4.40 13.54 2.86
C ALA A 88 4.90 14.63 3.82
N ASP A 89 6.20 14.61 4.11
CA ASP A 89 6.85 15.67 4.85
C ASP A 89 6.74 16.99 4.07
N LYS A 90 6.75 18.10 4.79
CA LYS A 90 6.72 19.43 4.17
C LYS A 90 7.93 19.71 3.27
N ASP A 91 9.06 19.07 3.54
CA ASP A 91 10.33 19.26 2.84
C ASP A 91 10.72 18.08 1.94
N SER A 92 9.91 17.04 1.89
CA SER A 92 10.22 15.82 1.11
C SER A 92 8.94 15.20 0.58
N GLY A 93 8.98 14.75 -0.66
CA GLY A 93 7.94 13.87 -1.17
C GLY A 93 8.02 12.51 -0.51
N MET A 94 6.99 11.68 -0.74
CA MET A 94 6.96 10.31 -0.26
C MET A 94 6.30 9.42 -1.31
N THR A 95 6.95 8.32 -1.63
CA THR A 95 6.38 7.28 -2.50
C THR A 95 6.16 6.03 -1.68
N TYR A 96 4.95 5.49 -1.72
CA TYR A 96 4.66 4.25 -1.01
C TYR A 96 3.76 3.34 -1.83
N ILE A 97 3.87 2.04 -1.52
CA ILE A 97 2.98 1.01 -2.04
C ILE A 97 1.95 0.71 -0.96
N CYS A 98 0.70 0.57 -1.36
CA CYS A 98 -0.37 0.08 -0.48
C CYS A 98 -0.92 -1.22 -1.04
N ILE A 99 -0.96 -2.25 -0.21
CA ILE A 99 -1.50 -3.56 -0.57
C ILE A 99 -2.70 -3.84 0.34
N GLN A 100 -3.86 -4.03 -0.26
CA GLN A 100 -5.07 -4.41 0.46
C GLN A 100 -5.34 -5.89 0.23
N VAL A 101 -5.52 -6.63 1.32
CA VAL A 101 -5.92 -8.04 1.28
C VAL A 101 -6.98 -8.28 2.36
N LYS A 102 -7.87 -9.22 2.11
CA LYS A 102 -8.86 -9.60 3.12
C LYS A 102 -8.14 -10.18 4.34
N GLU A 103 -8.42 -9.65 5.50
CA GLU A 103 -7.82 -10.11 6.76
C GLU A 103 -8.06 -11.61 6.95
N ASN A 104 -7.03 -12.32 7.39
CA ASN A 104 -7.07 -13.76 7.65
C ASN A 104 -7.29 -14.63 6.40
N SER A 105 -7.05 -14.08 5.20
CA SER A 105 -7.25 -14.85 3.97
C SER A 105 -6.05 -15.70 3.57
N LEU A 106 -4.86 -15.38 4.06
CA LEU A 106 -3.67 -16.17 3.78
C LEU A 106 -3.63 -17.37 4.73
N LYS A 107 -3.75 -18.57 4.17
CA LYS A 107 -3.80 -19.80 4.96
C LYS A 107 -2.41 -20.37 5.11
N GLY A 108 -1.80 -20.13 6.26
CA GLY A 108 -0.50 -20.67 6.58
C GLY A 108 0.64 -20.03 5.80
N PHE A 109 1.78 -20.67 5.86
CA PHE A 109 2.98 -20.20 5.18
C PHE A 109 2.95 -20.62 3.71
N THR A 110 3.39 -19.75 2.83
CA THR A 110 3.26 -19.95 1.38
C THR A 110 4.29 -20.87 0.74
N ALA A 111 5.27 -21.35 1.49
CA ALA A 111 6.33 -22.22 0.95
C ALA A 111 5.76 -23.51 0.34
N ASP A 112 4.70 -24.06 0.92
CA ASP A 112 4.09 -25.31 0.43
C ASP A 112 3.30 -25.12 -0.86
N ASP A 113 3.02 -23.88 -1.25
CA ASP A 113 2.31 -23.59 -2.48
C ASP A 113 3.24 -23.65 -3.70
N ALA A 114 4.52 -23.48 -3.50
CA ALA A 114 5.49 -23.48 -4.59
C ALA A 114 5.78 -24.89 -5.08
N VAL A 115 5.82 -25.07 -6.39
CA VAL A 115 6.16 -26.33 -7.04
C VAL A 115 7.43 -26.09 -7.85
N ILE A 116 8.45 -26.90 -7.59
CA ILE A 116 9.74 -26.82 -8.29
C ILE A 116 9.66 -27.65 -9.56
N GLY A 117 10.03 -27.05 -10.68
CA GLY A 117 9.99 -27.79 -11.93
C GLY A 117 9.97 -26.95 -13.19
#